data_b46956df40e71e944d2e9346a821f88a
#
_entry.id   b46956df40e71e944d2e9346a821f88a
#
_cell.length_a   1.000
_cell.length_b   1.000
_cell.length_c   1.000
_cell.angle_alpha   90.00
_cell.angle_beta   90.00
_cell.angle_gamma   90.00
#
_symmetry.space_group_name_H-M   'P 1'
#
loop_
_entity.id
_entity.type
_entity.pdbx_description
1 polymer ?
#
loop_
_entity_poly.entity_id
_entity_poly.type
_entity_poly.pdbx_seq_one_letter_code
_entity_poly.pdbx_strand_id
1 'polypeptide(L)'
;MKTITINYLSHNRLDYSNLMFYFLSKIKPENKLKLKLNVLATHDNDWVNKCDSLGIEYTIHVINAHHNYLNKIRIAISTDTEYSVKLDEDCFINNYVWDYLIENVDILNNDEVLTLAPTMSNNIPSCDFFINDFIDDFSVRDIVYKHFLNRPMPNGLWSVDYTPLNQFTINATEWDYNKFYEGLNSLNTITKGIHPLRISYEAQMEINNYILKNIDKFTSDNNYELFEIHSPYFTNSMFFIKTSEWVNILSHPTVDAYDEIALNKYKRDNNKKFLFVKNGFGIHPMFNTVYGNQNPWGIGGENGEQDEINFYNNLSENIIKYDTLYR
;
A
#
# COMPACT_ATOMS: atom_id res chain seq x y z
N MET A 1 4.61 -19.18 -19.89
CA MET A 1 4.70 -19.00 -18.41
C MET A 1 4.39 -17.53 -18.18
N LYS A 2 3.43 -17.23 -17.32
CA LYS A 2 3.05 -15.84 -16.99
C LYS A 2 4.22 -15.15 -16.31
N THR A 3 4.53 -13.96 -16.72
CA THR A 3 5.60 -13.16 -16.15
C THR A 3 5.03 -11.93 -15.47
N ILE A 4 5.52 -11.65 -14.28
CA ILE A 4 5.06 -10.58 -13.39
C ILE A 4 6.28 -9.72 -13.06
N THR A 5 6.23 -8.43 -13.33
CA THR A 5 7.28 -7.50 -12.92
C THR A 5 6.89 -6.76 -11.65
N ILE A 6 7.67 -6.91 -10.61
CA ILE A 6 7.56 -6.11 -9.39
C ILE A 6 8.35 -4.82 -9.58
N ASN A 7 7.67 -3.68 -9.61
CA ASN A 7 8.29 -2.36 -9.62
C ASN A 7 8.38 -1.85 -8.18
N TYR A 8 9.53 -2.07 -7.56
CA TYR A 8 9.82 -1.68 -6.19
C TYR A 8 10.37 -0.26 -6.13
N LEU A 9 9.65 0.61 -5.48
CA LEU A 9 9.94 2.03 -5.40
C LEU A 9 10.71 2.34 -4.12
N SER A 10 12.02 2.49 -4.24
CA SER A 10 12.88 2.80 -3.11
C SER A 10 13.16 4.30 -3.02
N HIS A 11 13.03 4.85 -1.80
CA HIS A 11 13.55 6.16 -1.41
C HIS A 11 14.92 6.05 -0.73
N ASN A 12 15.65 4.96 -0.98
CA ASN A 12 16.96 4.61 -0.38
C ASN A 12 16.91 4.27 1.11
N ARG A 13 15.76 3.92 1.64
CA ARG A 13 15.63 3.36 2.97
C ARG A 13 15.91 1.85 2.90
N LEU A 14 17.20 1.50 2.79
CA LEU A 14 17.64 0.11 2.63
C LEU A 14 17.17 -0.82 3.74
N ASP A 15 17.03 -0.30 4.95
CA ASP A 15 16.59 -1.09 6.10
C ASP A 15 15.15 -1.58 5.93
N TYR A 16 14.26 -0.77 5.35
CA TYR A 16 12.87 -1.15 5.07
C TYR A 16 12.78 -2.31 4.08
N SER A 17 13.69 -2.35 3.12
CA SER A 17 13.72 -3.43 2.14
C SER A 17 14.02 -4.80 2.76
N ASN A 18 14.69 -4.86 3.91
CA ASN A 18 15.08 -6.13 4.52
C ASN A 18 13.88 -7.04 4.78
N LEU A 19 12.80 -6.50 5.33
CA LEU A 19 11.60 -7.27 5.62
C LEU A 19 10.87 -7.71 4.35
N MET A 20 10.74 -6.80 3.37
CA MET A 20 10.13 -7.13 2.09
C MET A 20 10.93 -8.21 1.36
N PHE A 21 12.26 -8.08 1.28
CA PHE A 21 13.13 -9.07 0.64
C PHE A 21 13.12 -10.40 1.40
N TYR A 22 13.03 -10.36 2.73
CA TYR A 22 12.85 -11.55 3.53
C TYR A 22 11.60 -12.33 3.10
N PHE A 23 10.43 -11.68 2.97
CA PHE A 23 9.22 -12.35 2.51
C PHE A 23 9.31 -12.81 1.06
N LEU A 24 9.88 -12.02 0.16
CA LEU A 24 10.11 -12.43 -1.23
C LEU A 24 11.03 -13.67 -1.30
N SER A 25 12.02 -13.78 -0.40
CA SER A 25 12.89 -14.95 -0.34
C SER A 25 12.17 -16.24 0.06
N LYS A 26 11.01 -16.13 0.71
CA LYS A 26 10.19 -17.26 1.20
C LYS A 26 9.06 -17.67 0.25
N ILE A 27 8.83 -16.95 -0.83
CA ILE A 27 7.85 -17.32 -1.87
C ILE A 27 8.20 -18.69 -2.45
N LYS A 28 7.19 -19.48 -2.79
CA LYS A 28 7.35 -20.79 -3.42
C LYS A 28 8.27 -20.72 -4.66
N PRO A 29 9.18 -21.67 -4.86
CA PRO A 29 10.13 -21.64 -5.98
C PRO A 29 9.46 -21.50 -7.35
N GLU A 30 8.34 -22.19 -7.59
CA GLU A 30 7.58 -22.13 -8.83
C GLU A 30 6.96 -20.74 -9.07
N ASN A 31 6.66 -20.00 -8.02
CA ASN A 31 6.16 -18.64 -8.11
C ASN A 31 7.31 -17.64 -8.35
N LYS A 32 8.49 -17.86 -7.75
CA LYS A 32 9.68 -17.04 -8.03
C LYS A 32 10.07 -17.04 -9.51
N LEU A 33 9.93 -18.18 -10.18
CA LEU A 33 10.23 -18.30 -11.62
C LEU A 33 9.33 -17.43 -12.52
N LYS A 34 8.21 -16.94 -11.99
CA LYS A 34 7.30 -16.04 -12.69
C LYS A 34 7.65 -14.55 -12.49
N LEU A 35 8.54 -14.26 -11.55
CA LEU A 35 8.81 -12.89 -11.12
C LEU A 35 10.05 -12.31 -11.79
N LYS A 36 9.95 -11.02 -12.09
CA LYS A 36 11.08 -10.13 -12.34
C LYS A 36 11.00 -8.96 -11.36
N LEU A 37 12.13 -8.49 -10.87
CA LEU A 37 12.18 -7.38 -9.91
C LEU A 37 12.88 -6.17 -10.54
N ASN A 38 12.18 -5.06 -10.66
CA ASN A 38 12.75 -3.77 -10.97
C ASN A 38 12.91 -2.97 -9.67
N VAL A 39 14.14 -2.69 -9.30
CA VAL A 39 14.44 -1.81 -8.16
C VAL A 39 14.66 -0.40 -8.70
N LEU A 40 13.82 0.54 -8.28
CA LEU A 40 13.89 1.93 -8.66
C LEU A 40 14.53 2.73 -7.52
N ALA A 41 15.84 2.90 -7.59
CA ALA A 41 16.64 3.50 -6.51
C ALA A 41 17.47 4.68 -7.02
N THR A 42 17.99 5.50 -6.12
CA THR A 42 18.91 6.60 -6.47
C THR A 42 20.37 6.15 -6.56
N HIS A 43 20.70 4.97 -6.01
CA HIS A 43 22.02 4.35 -6.05
C HIS A 43 21.89 2.85 -6.31
N ASP A 44 22.87 2.25 -6.96
CA ASP A 44 22.86 0.84 -7.35
C ASP A 44 23.64 -0.09 -6.40
N ASN A 45 24.77 0.39 -5.85
CA ASN A 45 25.77 -0.44 -5.20
C ASN A 45 25.26 -1.29 -4.03
N ASP A 46 24.24 -0.79 -3.30
CA ASP A 46 23.73 -1.46 -2.11
C ASP A 46 22.64 -2.50 -2.43
N TRP A 47 22.07 -2.44 -3.64
CA TRP A 47 20.95 -3.30 -4.03
C TRP A 47 21.36 -4.63 -4.64
N VAL A 48 22.53 -4.70 -5.29
CA VAL A 48 23.01 -5.91 -5.99
C VAL A 48 23.03 -7.10 -5.04
N ASN A 49 23.73 -6.98 -3.91
CA ASN A 49 23.85 -8.09 -2.94
C ASN A 49 22.49 -8.54 -2.37
N LYS A 50 21.56 -7.61 -2.18
CA LYS A 50 20.21 -7.92 -1.71
C LYS A 50 19.42 -8.68 -2.76
N CYS A 51 19.45 -8.24 -4.00
CA CYS A 51 18.73 -8.86 -5.12
C CYS A 51 19.29 -10.24 -5.45
N ASP A 52 20.61 -10.42 -5.45
CA ASP A 52 21.26 -11.70 -5.72
C ASP A 52 20.79 -12.81 -4.77
N SER A 53 20.50 -12.46 -3.53
CA SER A 53 20.04 -13.41 -2.51
C SER A 53 18.61 -13.94 -2.74
N LEU A 54 17.79 -13.26 -3.57
CA LEU A 54 16.38 -13.61 -3.77
C LEU A 54 16.17 -14.79 -4.72
N GLY A 55 17.09 -15.01 -5.66
CA GLY A 55 16.88 -15.98 -6.74
C GLY A 55 15.75 -15.57 -7.70
N ILE A 56 15.52 -14.28 -7.84
CA ILE A 56 14.55 -13.64 -8.77
C ILE A 56 15.37 -12.83 -9.77
N GLU A 57 15.03 -12.90 -11.06
CA GLU A 57 15.63 -12.03 -12.08
C GLU A 57 15.37 -10.57 -11.73
N TYR A 58 16.41 -9.72 -11.77
CA TYR A 58 16.25 -8.33 -11.37
C TYR A 58 16.96 -7.34 -12.29
N THR A 59 16.47 -6.11 -12.28
CA THR A 59 17.10 -4.93 -12.90
C THR A 59 17.08 -3.77 -11.90
N ILE A 60 18.22 -3.09 -11.74
CA ILE A 60 18.31 -1.89 -10.93
C ILE A 60 18.24 -0.67 -11.86
N HIS A 61 17.23 0.15 -11.67
CA HIS A 61 17.08 1.41 -12.37
C HIS A 61 17.55 2.55 -11.46
N VAL A 62 18.72 3.10 -11.78
CA VAL A 62 19.21 4.29 -11.07
C VAL A 62 18.42 5.50 -11.57
N ILE A 63 17.66 6.10 -10.68
CA ILE A 63 16.71 7.17 -11.00
C ILE A 63 17.15 8.44 -10.29
N ASN A 64 17.15 9.55 -11.03
CA ASN A 64 17.43 10.85 -10.44
C ASN A 64 16.40 11.15 -9.33
N ALA A 65 16.90 11.57 -8.16
CA ALA A 65 16.05 11.93 -7.01
C ALA A 65 14.99 13.02 -7.34
N HIS A 66 15.24 13.85 -8.37
CA HIS A 66 14.30 14.86 -8.84
C HIS A 66 13.18 14.33 -9.74
N HIS A 67 13.25 13.09 -10.20
CA HIS A 67 12.13 12.51 -10.93
C HIS A 67 10.94 12.34 -10.00
N ASN A 68 9.79 12.85 -10.42
CA ASN A 68 8.57 12.55 -9.71
C ASN A 68 8.28 11.04 -9.79
N TYR A 69 7.48 10.56 -8.87
CA TYR A 69 7.13 9.17 -8.71
C TYR A 69 6.65 8.48 -10.01
N LEU A 70 5.79 9.14 -10.77
CA LEU A 70 5.25 8.63 -12.03
C LEU A 70 6.33 8.43 -13.10
N ASN A 71 7.26 9.35 -13.18
CA ASN A 71 8.37 9.22 -14.12
C ASN A 71 9.28 8.04 -13.73
N LYS A 72 9.45 7.76 -12.45
CA LYS A 72 10.17 6.57 -11.98
C LYS A 72 9.51 5.29 -12.51
N ILE A 73 8.19 5.15 -12.32
CA ILE A 73 7.47 3.97 -12.80
C ILE A 73 7.52 3.88 -14.33
N ARG A 74 7.30 4.97 -15.04
CA ARG A 74 7.37 4.99 -16.52
C ARG A 74 8.70 4.52 -17.08
N ILE A 75 9.81 4.81 -16.38
CA ILE A 75 11.15 4.35 -16.79
C ILE A 75 11.28 2.84 -16.60
N ALA A 76 10.72 2.30 -15.53
CA ALA A 76 10.91 0.92 -15.12
C ALA A 76 9.90 -0.05 -15.71
N ILE A 77 8.73 0.44 -16.16
CA ILE A 77 7.68 -0.45 -16.59
C ILE A 77 8.10 -1.18 -17.87
N SER A 78 8.24 -2.49 -17.75
CA SER A 78 8.57 -3.35 -18.88
C SER A 78 7.29 -3.77 -19.59
N THR A 79 7.26 -3.64 -20.90
CA THR A 79 6.14 -4.09 -21.74
C THR A 79 6.24 -5.56 -22.13
N ASP A 80 7.30 -6.25 -21.71
CA ASP A 80 7.55 -7.66 -22.03
C ASP A 80 6.95 -8.63 -20.99
N THR A 81 6.38 -8.09 -19.90
CA THR A 81 5.68 -8.89 -18.88
C THR A 81 4.17 -8.70 -18.95
N GLU A 82 3.43 -9.77 -18.65
CA GLU A 82 1.96 -9.77 -18.73
C GLU A 82 1.34 -8.94 -17.61
N TYR A 83 1.92 -9.02 -16.41
CA TYR A 83 1.44 -8.33 -15.23
C TYR A 83 2.53 -7.49 -14.58
N SER A 84 2.11 -6.40 -13.97
CA SER A 84 2.96 -5.49 -13.19
C SER A 84 2.46 -5.40 -11.76
N VAL A 85 3.39 -5.30 -10.83
CA VAL A 85 3.12 -4.95 -9.43
C VAL A 85 3.74 -3.58 -9.16
N LYS A 86 2.96 -2.67 -8.59
CA LYS A 86 3.48 -1.51 -7.90
C LYS A 86 3.75 -1.90 -6.45
N LEU A 87 4.89 -1.54 -5.91
CA LEU A 87 5.25 -1.82 -4.53
C LEU A 87 6.06 -0.67 -3.94
N ASP A 88 5.51 0.02 -2.95
CA ASP A 88 6.22 1.03 -2.17
C ASP A 88 7.14 0.36 -1.14
N GLU A 89 8.26 1.00 -0.81
CA GLU A 89 9.29 0.41 0.07
C GLU A 89 8.83 0.14 1.50
N ASP A 90 7.79 0.84 1.96
CA ASP A 90 7.21 0.73 3.29
C ASP A 90 5.96 -0.17 3.35
N CYS A 91 5.74 -0.97 2.31
CA CYS A 91 4.64 -1.93 2.25
C CYS A 91 5.14 -3.35 2.40
N PHE A 92 4.55 -4.07 3.36
CA PHE A 92 4.96 -5.44 3.69
C PHE A 92 3.77 -6.37 3.65
N ILE A 93 3.92 -7.49 2.94
CA ILE A 93 3.01 -8.63 3.02
C ILE A 93 3.83 -9.91 3.20
N ASN A 94 3.26 -10.89 3.88
CA ASN A 94 3.94 -12.16 4.08
C ASN A 94 4.01 -12.99 2.79
N ASN A 95 4.86 -14.00 2.78
CA ASN A 95 5.08 -14.86 1.61
C ASN A 95 3.83 -15.64 1.18
N TYR A 96 2.92 -16.01 2.09
CA TYR A 96 1.69 -16.71 1.75
C TYR A 96 0.72 -15.81 0.97
N VAL A 97 0.64 -14.53 1.35
CA VAL A 97 -0.16 -13.54 0.61
C VAL A 97 0.46 -13.30 -0.76
N TRP A 98 1.81 -13.22 -0.87
CA TRP A 98 2.50 -13.15 -2.15
C TRP A 98 2.14 -14.34 -3.04
N ASP A 99 2.28 -15.58 -2.52
CA ASP A 99 1.97 -16.79 -3.27
C ASP A 99 0.51 -16.79 -3.75
N TYR A 100 -0.42 -16.43 -2.88
CA TYR A 100 -1.84 -16.37 -3.25
C TYR A 100 -2.11 -15.34 -4.36
N LEU A 101 -1.53 -14.13 -4.28
CA LEU A 101 -1.67 -13.09 -5.29
C LEU A 101 -1.09 -13.54 -6.65
N ILE A 102 0.09 -14.17 -6.64
CA ILE A 102 0.75 -14.69 -7.85
C ILE A 102 -0.06 -15.84 -8.48
N GLU A 103 -0.59 -16.74 -7.67
CA GLU A 103 -1.40 -17.88 -8.13
C GLU A 103 -2.73 -17.45 -8.74
N ASN A 104 -3.31 -16.34 -8.24
CA ASN A 104 -4.61 -15.81 -8.68
C ASN A 104 -4.51 -14.61 -9.64
N VAL A 105 -3.32 -14.25 -10.10
CA VAL A 105 -3.11 -13.06 -10.94
C VAL A 105 -3.94 -13.07 -12.23
N ASP A 106 -4.33 -14.24 -12.72
CA ASP A 106 -5.16 -14.39 -13.93
C ASP A 106 -6.56 -13.80 -13.81
N ILE A 107 -7.02 -13.52 -12.61
CA ILE A 107 -8.27 -12.80 -12.42
C ILE A 107 -8.27 -11.43 -13.14
N LEU A 108 -7.08 -10.86 -13.30
CA LEU A 108 -6.88 -9.63 -14.05
C LEU A 108 -7.18 -9.78 -15.56
N ASN A 109 -7.32 -11.02 -16.09
CA ASN A 109 -7.77 -11.25 -17.46
C ASN A 109 -9.27 -11.03 -17.65
N ASN A 110 -10.01 -10.95 -16.54
CA ASN A 110 -11.38 -10.43 -16.58
C ASN A 110 -11.33 -8.91 -16.83
N ASP A 111 -11.90 -8.48 -17.95
CA ASP A 111 -11.90 -7.07 -18.36
C ASP A 111 -12.61 -6.13 -17.38
N GLU A 112 -13.41 -6.63 -16.48
CA GLU A 112 -14.01 -5.83 -15.41
C GLU A 112 -13.02 -5.55 -14.26
N VAL A 113 -11.96 -6.33 -14.11
CA VAL A 113 -11.01 -6.22 -12.98
C VAL A 113 -9.82 -5.36 -13.37
N LEU A 114 -9.57 -4.33 -12.61
CA LEU A 114 -8.41 -3.45 -12.82
C LEU A 114 -7.22 -3.85 -11.97
N THR A 115 -7.43 -4.02 -10.67
CA THR A 115 -6.35 -4.35 -9.74
C THR A 115 -6.70 -5.50 -8.81
N LEU A 116 -5.66 -6.17 -8.35
CA LEU A 116 -5.69 -7.16 -7.29
C LEU A 116 -4.69 -6.72 -6.21
N ALA A 117 -5.14 -6.55 -4.96
CA ALA A 117 -4.35 -5.99 -3.88
C ALA A 117 -4.54 -6.72 -2.54
N PRO A 118 -3.56 -6.69 -1.64
CA PRO A 118 -3.75 -7.12 -0.26
C PRO A 118 -4.62 -6.14 0.52
N THR A 119 -5.12 -6.57 1.68
CA THR A 119 -5.82 -5.70 2.63
C THR A 119 -4.80 -4.98 3.50
N MET A 120 -4.58 -3.69 3.26
CA MET A 120 -3.51 -2.89 3.88
C MET A 120 -3.98 -2.15 5.13
N SER A 121 -3.12 -2.10 6.15
CA SER A 121 -3.42 -1.48 7.45
C SER A 121 -3.76 0.01 7.41
N ASN A 122 -3.34 0.71 6.38
CA ASN A 122 -3.46 2.18 6.31
C ASN A 122 -3.85 2.71 4.92
N ASN A 123 -4.46 1.88 4.09
CA ASN A 123 -4.86 2.26 2.73
C ASN A 123 -6.38 2.27 2.57
N ILE A 124 -6.92 3.30 1.93
CA ILE A 124 -8.32 3.32 1.50
C ILE A 124 -8.49 2.40 0.28
N PRO A 125 -9.51 1.58 0.22
CA PRO A 125 -10.58 1.38 1.19
C PRO A 125 -10.31 0.22 2.15
N SER A 126 -9.17 -0.42 2.06
CA SER A 126 -8.92 -1.70 2.72
C SER A 126 -8.61 -1.60 4.22
N CYS A 127 -8.25 -0.40 4.72
CA CYS A 127 -7.91 -0.22 6.14
C CYS A 127 -9.06 -0.58 7.09
N ASP A 128 -10.31 -0.34 6.72
CA ASP A 128 -11.47 -0.73 7.53
C ASP A 128 -11.61 -2.24 7.67
N PHE A 129 -11.38 -2.95 6.56
CA PHE A 129 -11.34 -4.42 6.56
C PHE A 129 -10.16 -4.93 7.35
N PHE A 130 -8.99 -4.30 7.21
CA PHE A 130 -7.84 -4.64 8.04
C PHE A 130 -8.15 -4.48 9.53
N ILE A 131 -8.69 -3.36 9.96
CA ILE A 131 -9.03 -3.11 11.37
C ILE A 131 -10.05 -4.15 11.86
N ASN A 132 -11.08 -4.45 11.08
CA ASN A 132 -12.15 -5.34 11.50
C ASN A 132 -11.75 -6.83 11.48
N ASP A 133 -10.92 -7.25 10.53
CA ASP A 133 -10.57 -8.65 10.33
C ASP A 133 -9.25 -9.04 11.03
N PHE A 134 -8.27 -8.12 11.06
CA PHE A 134 -6.99 -8.36 11.71
C PHE A 134 -7.05 -8.13 13.22
N ILE A 135 -7.69 -7.05 13.68
CA ILE A 135 -7.82 -6.74 15.11
C ILE A 135 -9.06 -7.46 15.63
N ASP A 136 -8.89 -8.63 16.26
CA ASP A 136 -10.00 -9.42 16.85
C ASP A 136 -10.35 -8.99 18.29
N ASP A 137 -9.52 -8.15 18.92
CA ASP A 137 -9.84 -7.52 20.21
C ASP A 137 -10.74 -6.31 20.00
N PHE A 138 -12.00 -6.44 20.42
CA PHE A 138 -13.00 -5.38 20.32
C PHE A 138 -12.60 -4.10 21.07
N SER A 139 -11.91 -4.23 22.21
CA SER A 139 -11.49 -3.07 22.99
C SER A 139 -10.41 -2.27 22.26
N VAL A 140 -9.51 -2.93 21.58
CA VAL A 140 -8.50 -2.27 20.73
C VAL A 140 -9.15 -1.61 19.52
N ARG A 141 -10.09 -2.29 18.84
CA ARG A 141 -10.86 -1.69 17.75
C ARG A 141 -11.58 -0.41 18.17
N ASP A 142 -12.27 -0.47 19.29
CA ASP A 142 -12.98 0.70 19.84
C ASP A 142 -12.03 1.86 20.14
N ILE A 143 -10.83 1.58 20.65
CA ILE A 143 -9.79 2.60 20.89
C ILE A 143 -9.34 3.20 19.56
N VAL A 144 -9.02 2.37 18.58
CA VAL A 144 -8.60 2.81 17.23
C VAL A 144 -9.66 3.71 16.61
N TYR A 145 -10.91 3.26 16.57
CA TYR A 145 -12.02 4.05 16.03
C TYR A 145 -12.24 5.36 16.80
N LYS A 146 -12.16 5.33 18.12
CA LYS A 146 -12.32 6.51 18.97
C LYS A 146 -11.26 7.58 18.67
N HIS A 147 -10.02 7.17 18.43
CA HIS A 147 -8.93 8.10 18.16
C HIS A 147 -9.15 8.88 16.86
N PHE A 148 -9.60 8.25 15.78
CA PHE A 148 -9.77 8.96 14.52
C PHE A 148 -11.19 9.50 14.29
N LEU A 149 -12.24 8.90 14.86
CA LEU A 149 -13.60 9.41 14.79
C LEU A 149 -13.77 10.78 15.47
N ASN A 150 -13.05 10.99 16.56
CA ASN A 150 -13.15 12.23 17.35
C ASN A 150 -12.16 13.32 16.89
N ARG A 151 -11.36 13.07 15.86
CA ARG A 151 -10.36 14.03 15.40
C ARG A 151 -10.93 14.91 14.29
N PRO A 152 -11.02 16.23 14.50
CA PRO A 152 -11.44 17.13 13.43
C PRO A 152 -10.41 17.09 12.32
N MET A 153 -10.88 17.01 11.07
CA MET A 153 -10.01 17.14 9.90
C MET A 153 -9.43 18.56 9.89
N PRO A 154 -8.10 18.72 9.82
CA PRO A 154 -7.49 20.02 9.78
C PRO A 154 -7.93 20.79 8.53
N ASN A 155 -8.27 22.07 8.68
CA ASN A 155 -8.58 22.93 7.55
C ASN A 155 -7.38 23.06 6.62
N GLY A 156 -7.61 23.01 5.31
CA GLY A 156 -6.56 23.23 4.31
C GLY A 156 -5.67 22.04 3.98
N LEU A 157 -5.99 20.85 4.50
CA LEU A 157 -5.30 19.61 4.17
C LEU A 157 -5.40 19.20 2.72
N TRP A 158 -6.33 19.78 2.02
CA TRP A 158 -6.76 19.37 0.71
C TRP A 158 -6.20 20.32 -0.33
N SER A 159 -5.59 19.78 -1.37
CA SER A 159 -5.22 20.58 -2.52
C SER A 159 -6.48 21.12 -3.20
N VAL A 160 -6.32 22.00 -4.16
CA VAL A 160 -7.41 22.68 -4.87
C VAL A 160 -8.47 21.74 -5.42
N ASP A 161 -8.11 20.49 -5.68
CA ASP A 161 -8.99 19.47 -6.27
C ASP A 161 -9.91 18.76 -5.28
N TYR A 162 -9.91 19.15 -4.01
CA TYR A 162 -10.59 18.44 -2.91
C TYR A 162 -11.77 19.19 -2.31
N THR A 163 -12.19 20.28 -2.91
CA THR A 163 -13.28 21.10 -2.41
C THR A 163 -14.53 20.32 -1.99
N PRO A 164 -14.98 19.28 -2.72
CA PRO A 164 -16.14 18.51 -2.30
C PRO A 164 -15.92 17.69 -1.02
N LEU A 165 -14.72 17.14 -0.83
CA LEU A 165 -14.39 16.37 0.40
C LEU A 165 -14.26 17.28 1.63
N ASN A 166 -13.76 18.49 1.45
CA ASN A 166 -13.71 19.49 2.52
C ASN A 166 -15.10 19.80 3.08
N GLN A 167 -16.12 19.82 2.26
CA GLN A 167 -17.48 20.05 2.72
C GLN A 167 -18.03 18.90 3.58
N PHE A 168 -17.54 17.68 3.34
CA PHE A 168 -17.92 16.52 4.14
C PHE A 168 -17.24 16.47 5.51
N THR A 169 -16.01 16.95 5.59
CA THR A 169 -15.15 16.77 6.76
C THR A 169 -15.14 17.96 7.70
N ILE A 170 -15.35 19.18 7.22
CA ILE A 170 -15.24 20.41 8.02
C ILE A 170 -16.32 20.51 9.10
N ASN A 171 -17.47 19.93 8.91
CA ASN A 171 -18.62 20.02 9.84
C ASN A 171 -18.86 18.74 10.65
N ALA A 172 -18.03 17.71 10.47
CA ALA A 172 -18.20 16.46 11.21
C ALA A 172 -17.48 16.56 12.55
N THR A 173 -18.23 16.82 13.60
CA THR A 173 -17.79 16.57 14.97
C THR A 173 -17.69 15.08 15.27
N GLU A 174 -18.36 14.27 14.44
CA GLU A 174 -18.32 12.81 14.45
C GLU A 174 -18.05 12.34 13.01
N TRP A 175 -17.11 11.42 12.88
CA TRP A 175 -16.81 10.81 11.60
C TRP A 175 -17.88 9.79 11.23
N ASP A 176 -18.48 9.95 10.07
CA ASP A 176 -19.48 9.03 9.52
C ASP A 176 -18.92 8.39 8.25
N TYR A 177 -18.51 7.15 8.35
CA TYR A 177 -17.99 6.38 7.21
C TYR A 177 -18.94 6.31 6.04
N ASN A 178 -20.22 6.10 6.32
CA ASN A 178 -21.22 5.99 5.26
C ASN A 178 -21.30 7.30 4.49
N LYS A 179 -21.33 8.42 5.17
CA LYS A 179 -21.31 9.74 4.53
C LYS A 179 -20.02 10.01 3.78
N PHE A 180 -18.88 9.57 4.29
CA PHE A 180 -17.59 9.69 3.59
C PHE A 180 -17.63 8.93 2.27
N TYR A 181 -18.03 7.67 2.27
CA TYR A 181 -18.11 6.85 1.07
C TYR A 181 -19.22 7.29 0.12
N GLU A 182 -20.36 7.72 0.64
CA GLU A 182 -21.42 8.36 -0.17
C GLU A 182 -20.91 9.62 -0.85
N GLY A 183 -20.16 10.45 -0.13
CA GLY A 183 -19.52 11.64 -0.67
C GLY A 183 -18.54 11.32 -1.78
N LEU A 184 -17.66 10.35 -1.58
CA LEU A 184 -16.75 9.88 -2.63
C LEU A 184 -17.51 9.37 -3.86
N ASN A 185 -18.59 8.61 -3.67
CA ASN A 185 -19.41 8.08 -4.75
C ASN A 185 -20.15 9.17 -5.53
N SER A 186 -20.50 10.28 -4.89
CA SER A 186 -21.23 11.39 -5.51
C SER A 186 -20.35 12.34 -6.30
N LEU A 187 -19.02 12.23 -6.18
CA LEU A 187 -18.10 13.14 -6.87
C LEU A 187 -18.07 12.91 -8.38
N ASN A 188 -18.36 13.95 -9.13
CA ASN A 188 -18.21 13.93 -10.59
C ASN A 188 -16.74 13.93 -11.04
N THR A 189 -15.83 14.38 -10.17
CA THR A 189 -14.39 14.40 -10.37
C THR A 189 -13.73 13.52 -9.31
N ILE A 190 -12.72 12.76 -9.70
CA ILE A 190 -11.94 12.01 -8.73
C ILE A 190 -10.95 12.95 -8.09
N THR A 191 -11.06 13.05 -6.80
CA THR A 191 -10.17 13.81 -5.94
C THR A 191 -9.45 12.85 -5.00
N LYS A 192 -8.30 13.25 -4.49
CA LYS A 192 -7.54 12.44 -3.54
C LYS A 192 -8.29 12.36 -2.21
N GLY A 193 -8.65 11.17 -1.77
CA GLY A 193 -9.25 10.95 -0.47
C GLY A 193 -8.19 10.73 0.61
N ILE A 194 -8.40 11.26 1.80
CA ILE A 194 -7.61 10.91 2.98
C ILE A 194 -8.54 10.29 4.01
N HIS A 195 -8.23 9.06 4.40
CA HIS A 195 -8.94 8.42 5.49
C HIS A 195 -8.50 9.04 6.83
N PRO A 196 -9.41 9.24 7.80
CA PRO A 196 -9.05 9.81 9.09
C PRO A 196 -7.97 9.06 9.84
N LEU A 197 -7.88 7.76 9.65
CA LEU A 197 -6.80 6.94 10.17
C LEU A 197 -5.42 7.50 9.81
N ARG A 198 -5.25 7.96 8.57
CA ARG A 198 -3.97 8.52 8.08
C ARG A 198 -3.57 9.82 8.78
N ILE A 199 -4.50 10.47 9.46
CA ILE A 199 -4.25 11.72 10.21
C ILE A 199 -4.32 11.51 11.73
N SER A 200 -4.53 10.31 12.22
CA SER A 200 -4.51 9.99 13.63
C SER A 200 -3.28 9.17 14.01
N TYR A 201 -2.29 9.85 14.55
CA TYR A 201 -1.07 9.21 15.05
C TYR A 201 -1.41 8.15 16.11
N GLU A 202 -2.29 8.48 17.04
CA GLU A 202 -2.69 7.61 18.15
C GLU A 202 -3.35 6.32 17.63
N ALA A 203 -4.25 6.43 16.65
CA ALA A 203 -4.87 5.26 16.03
C ALA A 203 -3.84 4.36 15.31
N GLN A 204 -2.90 4.97 14.61
CA GLN A 204 -1.82 4.23 13.94
C GLN A 204 -0.92 3.52 14.95
N MET A 205 -0.57 4.18 16.05
CA MET A 205 0.22 3.56 17.12
C MET A 205 -0.49 2.37 17.75
N GLU A 206 -1.80 2.45 17.98
CA GLU A 206 -2.58 1.32 18.51
C GLU A 206 -2.58 0.13 17.53
N ILE A 207 -2.77 0.38 16.23
CA ILE A 207 -2.70 -0.65 15.19
C ILE A 207 -1.32 -1.28 15.16
N ASN A 208 -0.26 -0.48 15.15
CA ASN A 208 1.11 -0.97 15.08
C ASN A 208 1.48 -1.78 16.33
N ASN A 209 1.07 -1.32 17.51
CA ASN A 209 1.26 -2.07 18.76
C ASN A 209 0.50 -3.40 18.74
N TYR A 210 -0.69 -3.43 18.16
CA TYR A 210 -1.44 -4.67 18.00
C TYR A 210 -0.75 -5.63 17.04
N ILE A 211 -0.24 -5.15 15.91
CA ILE A 211 0.54 -5.94 14.95
C ILE A 211 1.76 -6.56 15.64
N LEU A 212 2.53 -5.77 16.38
CA LEU A 212 3.74 -6.26 17.08
C LEU A 212 3.42 -7.34 18.13
N LYS A 213 2.24 -7.30 18.74
CA LYS A 213 1.80 -8.32 19.69
C LYS A 213 1.22 -9.59 19.03
N ASN A 214 0.83 -9.50 17.76
CA ASN A 214 0.15 -10.56 17.01
C ASN A 214 0.88 -10.87 15.70
N ILE A 215 2.20 -10.93 15.74
CA ILE A 215 3.05 -11.19 14.57
C ILE A 215 2.75 -12.57 13.96
N ASP A 216 2.46 -13.56 14.79
CA ASP A 216 2.03 -14.89 14.39
C ASP A 216 0.81 -14.83 13.45
N LYS A 217 -0.18 -14.00 13.76
CA LYS A 217 -1.34 -13.80 12.90
C LYS A 217 -0.98 -13.18 11.55
N PHE A 218 -0.03 -12.24 11.55
CA PHE A 218 0.44 -11.61 10.32
C PHE A 218 1.27 -12.57 9.46
N THR A 219 2.07 -13.44 10.07
CA THR A 219 2.98 -14.35 9.37
C THR A 219 2.39 -15.74 9.07
N SER A 220 1.17 -16.01 9.51
CA SER A 220 0.49 -17.29 9.27
C SER A 220 -0.09 -17.39 7.87
N ASP A 221 -0.21 -18.64 7.40
CA ASP A 221 -1.04 -18.95 6.25
C ASP A 221 -2.52 -18.91 6.67
N ASN A 222 -3.29 -18.08 6.00
CA ASN A 222 -4.69 -17.84 6.31
C ASN A 222 -5.60 -18.39 5.20
N ASN A 223 -6.87 -18.46 5.49
CA ASN A 223 -7.87 -18.79 4.49
C ASN A 223 -8.18 -17.57 3.63
N TYR A 224 -7.56 -17.46 2.45
CA TYR A 224 -7.65 -16.31 1.57
C TYR A 224 -8.85 -16.43 0.62
N GLU A 225 -9.50 -15.31 0.36
CA GLU A 225 -10.61 -15.19 -0.57
C GLU A 225 -10.53 -13.84 -1.30
N LEU A 226 -10.87 -13.82 -2.59
CA LEU A 226 -10.98 -12.58 -3.35
C LEU A 226 -12.35 -11.95 -3.13
N PHE A 227 -12.36 -10.64 -2.89
CA PHE A 227 -13.60 -9.88 -2.77
C PHE A 227 -13.47 -8.48 -3.38
N GLU A 228 -14.59 -7.92 -3.78
CA GLU A 228 -14.67 -6.56 -4.30
C GLU A 228 -14.97 -5.60 -3.17
N ILE A 229 -14.19 -4.50 -3.09
CA ILE A 229 -14.55 -3.36 -2.25
C ILE A 229 -15.10 -2.26 -3.16
N HIS A 230 -16.37 -1.95 -2.98
CA HIS A 230 -17.00 -0.86 -3.69
C HIS A 230 -16.53 0.47 -3.13
N SER A 231 -15.52 1.05 -3.74
CA SER A 231 -15.02 2.37 -3.41
C SER A 231 -14.68 3.14 -4.67
N PRO A 232 -14.98 4.41 -4.74
CA PRO A 232 -14.55 5.26 -5.85
C PRO A 232 -13.07 5.61 -5.76
N TYR A 233 -12.43 5.35 -4.65
CA TYR A 233 -11.05 5.73 -4.38
C TYR A 233 -10.24 4.59 -3.77
N PHE A 234 -9.01 4.44 -4.25
CA PHE A 234 -8.03 3.46 -3.79
C PHE A 234 -6.68 4.14 -3.61
N THR A 235 -6.12 4.08 -2.41
CA THR A 235 -4.73 4.46 -2.16
C THR A 235 -3.83 3.28 -2.48
N ASN A 236 -2.88 3.48 -3.36
CA ASN A 236 -2.23 2.43 -4.12
C ASN A 236 -0.78 2.17 -3.71
N SER A 237 -0.50 1.89 -2.47
CA SER A 237 0.87 1.55 -2.04
C SER A 237 1.36 0.21 -2.59
N MET A 238 0.43 -0.76 -2.79
CA MET A 238 0.71 -2.04 -3.41
C MET A 238 -0.50 -2.58 -4.16
N PHE A 239 -0.28 -3.01 -5.43
CA PHE A 239 -1.30 -3.71 -6.23
C PHE A 239 -0.68 -4.42 -7.43
N PHE A 240 -1.37 -5.44 -7.92
CA PHE A 240 -1.14 -6.12 -9.18
C PHE A 240 -2.09 -5.56 -10.24
N ILE A 241 -1.62 -5.43 -11.47
CA ILE A 241 -2.38 -4.91 -12.62
C ILE A 241 -1.86 -5.54 -13.92
N LYS A 242 -2.70 -5.62 -14.97
CA LYS A 242 -2.16 -5.91 -16.31
C LYS A 242 -1.18 -4.82 -16.74
N THR A 243 -0.02 -5.23 -17.25
CA THR A 243 1.01 -4.27 -17.69
C THR A 243 0.48 -3.32 -18.75
N SER A 244 -0.32 -3.82 -19.70
CA SER A 244 -0.94 -3.00 -20.76
C SER A 244 -1.88 -1.93 -20.20
N GLU A 245 -2.67 -2.26 -19.18
CA GLU A 245 -3.56 -1.30 -18.49
C GLU A 245 -2.73 -0.25 -17.75
N TRP A 246 -1.68 -0.68 -17.06
CA TRP A 246 -0.82 0.22 -16.31
C TRP A 246 -0.07 1.20 -17.21
N VAL A 247 0.50 0.71 -18.32
CA VAL A 247 1.12 1.56 -19.35
C VAL A 247 0.12 2.58 -19.92
N ASN A 248 -1.12 2.15 -20.18
CA ASN A 248 -2.16 3.03 -20.69
C ASN A 248 -2.51 4.14 -19.67
N ILE A 249 -2.70 3.78 -18.40
CA ILE A 249 -2.97 4.74 -17.32
C ILE A 249 -1.83 5.75 -17.18
N LEU A 250 -0.59 5.28 -17.17
CA LEU A 250 0.60 6.13 -17.00
C LEU A 250 0.90 7.01 -18.22
N SER A 251 0.39 6.63 -19.39
CA SER A 251 0.57 7.40 -20.62
C SER A 251 -0.44 8.53 -20.79
N HIS A 252 -1.47 8.59 -19.95
CA HIS A 252 -2.49 9.62 -20.07
C HIS A 252 -1.92 11.01 -19.69
N PRO A 253 -2.14 12.06 -20.49
CA PRO A 253 -1.52 13.38 -20.26
C PRO A 253 -1.96 14.08 -18.97
N THR A 254 -3.08 13.67 -18.36
CA THR A 254 -3.55 14.26 -17.08
C THR A 254 -2.91 13.63 -15.84
N VAL A 255 -1.95 12.73 -16.01
CA VAL A 255 -1.32 11.94 -14.94
C VAL A 255 -0.19 12.69 -14.23
N ASP A 256 0.01 13.97 -14.51
CA ASP A 256 1.23 14.68 -14.09
C ASP A 256 1.40 14.90 -12.58
N ALA A 257 0.38 14.65 -11.76
CA ALA A 257 0.47 14.92 -10.33
C ALA A 257 0.55 13.65 -9.46
N TYR A 258 -0.39 12.71 -9.63
CA TYR A 258 -0.50 11.54 -8.75
C TYR A 258 -1.04 10.33 -9.51
N ASP A 259 -0.34 9.20 -9.38
CA ASP A 259 -0.74 7.89 -9.93
C ASP A 259 -2.10 7.42 -9.39
N GLU A 260 -2.38 7.70 -8.12
CA GLU A 260 -3.65 7.38 -7.49
C GLU A 260 -4.84 8.01 -8.23
N ILE A 261 -4.72 9.30 -8.60
CA ILE A 261 -5.80 10.01 -9.32
C ILE A 261 -6.02 9.36 -10.69
N ALA A 262 -4.94 9.06 -11.41
CA ALA A 262 -5.02 8.44 -12.71
C ALA A 262 -5.66 7.05 -12.66
N LEU A 263 -5.25 6.23 -11.70
CA LEU A 263 -5.78 4.88 -11.49
C LEU A 263 -7.28 4.92 -11.19
N ASN A 264 -7.68 5.79 -10.25
CA ASN A 264 -9.08 5.92 -9.84
C ASN A 264 -9.96 6.51 -10.95
N LYS A 265 -9.43 7.48 -11.70
CA LYS A 265 -10.11 8.02 -12.88
C LYS A 265 -10.31 6.94 -13.94
N TYR A 266 -9.27 6.17 -14.26
CA TYR A 266 -9.34 5.10 -15.23
C TYR A 266 -10.35 4.02 -14.83
N LYS A 267 -10.35 3.60 -13.55
CA LYS A 267 -11.33 2.67 -12.99
C LYS A 267 -12.76 3.15 -13.25
N ARG A 268 -13.06 4.39 -12.89
CA ARG A 268 -14.40 4.97 -13.04
C ARG A 268 -14.81 5.07 -14.50
N ASP A 269 -13.94 5.64 -15.35
CA ASP A 269 -14.26 5.93 -16.75
C ASP A 269 -14.47 4.63 -17.57
N ASN A 270 -13.89 3.51 -17.11
CA ASN A 270 -14.00 2.20 -17.75
C ASN A 270 -14.86 1.19 -16.94
N ASN A 271 -15.54 1.65 -15.89
CA ASN A 271 -16.37 0.81 -15.01
C ASN A 271 -15.67 -0.45 -14.51
N LYS A 272 -14.42 -0.30 -14.10
CA LYS A 272 -13.56 -1.39 -13.61
C LYS A 272 -13.76 -1.61 -12.10
N LYS A 273 -13.26 -2.76 -11.61
CA LYS A 273 -13.33 -3.18 -10.21
C LYS A 273 -11.95 -3.27 -9.58
N PHE A 274 -11.88 -2.99 -8.28
CA PHE A 274 -10.73 -3.30 -7.44
C PHE A 274 -11.03 -4.55 -6.63
N LEU A 275 -10.18 -5.57 -6.74
CA LEU A 275 -10.26 -6.78 -5.93
C LEU A 275 -9.21 -6.78 -4.83
N PHE A 276 -9.58 -7.31 -3.69
CA PHE A 276 -8.74 -7.42 -2.53
C PHE A 276 -8.70 -8.86 -2.01
N VAL A 277 -7.66 -9.19 -1.26
CA VAL A 277 -7.51 -10.49 -0.63
C VAL A 277 -7.99 -10.39 0.82
N LYS A 278 -9.14 -11.01 1.12
CA LYS A 278 -9.64 -11.17 2.48
C LYS A 278 -8.65 -12.01 3.29
N ASN A 279 -8.37 -11.60 4.52
CA ASN A 279 -7.33 -12.16 5.38
C ASN A 279 -5.91 -12.11 4.81
N GLY A 280 -5.70 -11.51 3.64
CA GLY A 280 -4.39 -11.22 3.06
C GLY A 280 -3.87 -9.88 3.56
N PHE A 281 -3.43 -9.88 4.81
CA PHE A 281 -3.04 -8.64 5.50
C PHE A 281 -1.69 -8.12 5.03
N GLY A 282 -1.67 -6.81 4.78
CA GLY A 282 -0.47 -6.05 4.50
C GLY A 282 -0.28 -4.91 5.51
N ILE A 283 0.95 -4.62 5.81
CA ILE A 283 1.33 -3.53 6.70
C ILE A 283 1.87 -2.38 5.87
N HIS A 284 1.33 -1.20 6.09
CA HIS A 284 1.84 0.06 5.56
C HIS A 284 1.93 1.04 6.73
N PRO A 285 3.05 1.09 7.45
CA PRO A 285 3.22 1.98 8.58
C PRO A 285 3.36 3.41 8.08
N MET A 286 2.33 4.22 8.26
CA MET A 286 2.39 5.63 7.92
C MET A 286 2.53 6.48 9.17
N PHE A 287 3.73 6.94 9.44
CA PHE A 287 4.01 7.92 10.48
C PHE A 287 4.24 9.34 9.95
N ASN A 288 3.95 9.57 8.66
CA ASN A 288 4.13 10.88 8.01
C ASN A 288 5.54 11.47 8.05
N THR A 289 6.54 10.61 7.91
CA THR A 289 7.94 11.03 7.84
C THR A 289 8.27 11.87 6.60
N VAL A 290 7.47 11.74 5.54
CA VAL A 290 7.73 12.38 4.24
C VAL A 290 7.71 13.91 4.30
N TYR A 291 7.08 14.50 5.33
CA TYR A 291 6.87 15.95 5.39
C TYR A 291 7.71 16.67 6.45
N GLY A 292 8.47 15.94 7.28
CA GLY A 292 9.35 16.52 8.30
C GLY A 292 8.65 17.56 9.18
N ASN A 293 9.41 18.54 9.67
CA ASN A 293 8.90 19.66 10.46
C ASN A 293 7.92 20.59 9.69
N GLN A 294 7.68 20.34 8.42
CA GLN A 294 6.72 21.04 7.56
C GLN A 294 5.44 20.25 7.36
N ASN A 295 5.19 19.22 8.17
CA ASN A 295 3.95 18.47 8.08
C ASN A 295 2.76 19.41 8.36
N PRO A 296 2.03 19.87 7.33
CA PRO A 296 0.92 20.83 7.48
C PRO A 296 -0.24 20.21 8.28
N TRP A 297 -0.14 18.94 8.63
CA TRP A 297 -1.21 18.15 9.20
C TRP A 297 -1.06 17.92 10.69
N GLY A 298 0.09 18.33 11.25
CA GLY A 298 0.38 18.15 12.66
C GLY A 298 0.34 16.69 13.11
N ILE A 299 0.54 15.77 12.17
CA ILE A 299 0.46 14.35 12.37
C ILE A 299 1.89 13.82 12.49
N GLY A 300 2.09 12.92 13.40
CA GLY A 300 3.41 12.53 13.81
C GLY A 300 3.89 13.52 14.87
N GLY A 301 4.03 13.07 16.08
CA GLY A 301 4.65 13.85 17.14
C GLY A 301 6.05 14.29 16.72
N GLU A 302 6.73 15.05 17.56
CA GLU A 302 8.13 15.47 17.37
C GLU A 302 9.07 14.31 17.04
N ASN A 303 8.64 13.07 17.32
CA ASN A 303 9.39 11.82 17.12
C ASN A 303 8.85 10.89 16.01
N GLY A 304 7.93 11.35 15.15
CA GLY A 304 7.23 10.48 14.19
C GLY A 304 8.16 9.63 13.30
N GLU A 305 9.29 10.19 12.86
CA GLU A 305 10.30 9.46 12.10
C GLU A 305 10.98 8.38 12.93
N GLN A 306 11.33 8.69 14.17
CA GLN A 306 11.97 7.73 15.07
C GLN A 306 11.00 6.60 15.45
N ASP A 307 9.73 6.92 15.63
CA ASP A 307 8.69 5.92 15.94
C ASP A 307 8.45 4.97 14.77
N GLU A 308 8.50 5.47 13.53
CA GLU A 308 8.44 4.64 12.33
C GLU A 308 9.64 3.69 12.25
N ILE A 309 10.84 4.21 12.43
CA ILE A 309 12.07 3.41 12.45
C ILE A 309 12.01 2.35 13.54
N ASN A 310 11.60 2.74 14.74
CA ASN A 310 11.49 1.84 15.90
C ASN A 310 10.45 0.74 15.64
N PHE A 311 9.29 1.09 15.10
CA PHE A 311 8.26 0.11 14.74
C PHE A 311 8.79 -0.89 13.71
N TYR A 312 9.41 -0.39 12.66
CA TYR A 312 9.97 -1.21 11.59
C TYR A 312 11.05 -2.17 12.10
N ASN A 313 11.99 -1.68 12.89
CA ASN A 313 13.04 -2.51 13.48
C ASN A 313 12.44 -3.60 14.38
N ASN A 314 11.52 -3.24 15.26
CA ASN A 314 10.83 -4.19 16.13
C ASN A 314 10.05 -5.24 15.31
N LEU A 315 9.36 -4.82 14.25
CA LEU A 315 8.62 -5.72 13.37
C LEU A 315 9.58 -6.71 12.69
N SER A 316 10.65 -6.20 12.09
CA SER A 316 11.64 -7.01 11.37
C SER A 316 12.33 -8.01 12.29
N GLU A 317 12.83 -7.58 13.45
CA GLU A 317 13.50 -8.43 14.42
C GLU A 317 12.56 -9.54 14.95
N ASN A 318 11.32 -9.19 15.28
CA ASN A 318 10.35 -10.14 15.80
C ASN A 318 9.90 -11.16 14.75
N ILE A 319 9.72 -10.75 13.49
CA ILE A 319 9.37 -11.68 12.41
C ILE A 319 10.50 -12.66 12.15
N ILE A 320 11.74 -12.19 12.05
CA ILE A 320 12.90 -13.04 11.81
C ILE A 320 13.10 -13.99 12.98
N LYS A 321 12.96 -13.51 14.20
CA LYS A 321 13.06 -14.34 15.41
C LYS A 321 11.96 -15.39 15.47
N TYR A 322 10.73 -15.02 15.17
CA TYR A 322 9.60 -15.96 15.16
C TYR A 322 9.85 -17.08 14.15
N ASP A 323 10.26 -16.75 12.94
CA ASP A 323 10.54 -17.76 11.90
C ASP A 323 11.71 -18.69 12.28
N THR A 324 12.70 -18.18 12.99
CA THR A 324 13.86 -18.98 13.45
C THR A 324 13.49 -19.95 14.58
N LEU A 325 12.51 -19.59 15.41
CA LEU A 325 12.13 -20.40 16.58
C LEU A 325 11.07 -21.46 16.27
N TYR A 326 10.24 -21.25 15.25
CA TYR A 326 9.06 -22.06 14.98
C TYR A 326 9.10 -22.80 13.63
N ARG A 327 10.19 -22.71 12.90
CA ARG A 327 10.50 -23.50 11.68
C ARG A 327 11.79 -24.29 11.84
#